data_8dcbb71d8544bd9ba70cedebc9d5353a
#
_entry.id   8dcbb71d8544bd9ba70cedebc9d5353a
#
_cell.length_a   1.000
_cell.length_b   1.000
_cell.length_c   1.000
_cell.angle_alpha   90.00
_cell.angle_beta   90.00
_cell.angle_gamma   90.00
#
_symmetry.space_group_name_H-M   'P 1'
#
loop_
_entity.id
_entity.type
_entity.pdbx_description
1 polymer ?
#
loop_
_entity_poly.entity_id
_entity_poly.type
_entity_poly.pdbx_seq_one_letter_code
_entity_poly.pdbx_strand_id
1 'polypeptide(L)'
;MIATTNRHASQREIVPATKSLARVSSIGARSFLLEAPGDFDLVAQRRIWALSQTVKDWADLAENIPGMTNLLVIFKETPEDPDAVVSRLLEAWENARSIDLKGKTIEIPVHYGGEYATDLPALCDLSGLSDREVVRIHHEATYRVFALGSAPGFGYLHGLDPRIYMP
;
A
#
# COMPACT_ATOMS: atom_id res chain seq x y z
N MET A 1 -51.67 33.63 -15.52
CA MET A 1 -50.39 33.94 -14.87
C MET A 1 -49.66 32.62 -14.66
N ILE A 2 -48.74 32.32 -15.57
CA ILE A 2 -48.04 30.99 -15.64
C ILE A 2 -46.64 31.23 -15.07
N ALA A 3 -46.33 30.57 -13.93
CA ALA A 3 -45.03 30.64 -13.33
C ALA A 3 -44.11 29.57 -13.97
N THR A 4 -43.08 30.03 -14.64
CA THR A 4 -42.04 29.17 -15.24
C THR A 4 -40.98 28.86 -14.21
N THR A 5 -40.92 27.62 -13.75
CA THR A 5 -39.88 27.15 -12.83
C THR A 5 -38.62 26.76 -13.63
N ASN A 6 -37.60 27.58 -13.50
CA ASN A 6 -36.32 27.36 -14.13
C ASN A 6 -35.49 26.41 -13.24
N ARG A 7 -35.38 25.12 -13.63
CA ARG A 7 -34.48 24.17 -12.99
C ARG A 7 -33.09 24.27 -13.62
N HIS A 8 -32.20 24.98 -13.00
CA HIS A 8 -30.78 24.87 -13.30
C HIS A 8 -30.26 23.53 -12.71
N ALA A 9 -30.17 22.55 -13.58
CA ALA A 9 -29.38 21.34 -13.26
C ALA A 9 -27.91 21.71 -13.34
N SER A 10 -27.27 21.79 -12.18
CA SER A 10 -25.82 21.91 -12.07
C SER A 10 -25.19 20.63 -12.65
N GLN A 11 -24.65 20.72 -13.85
CA GLN A 11 -23.77 19.70 -14.40
C GLN A 11 -22.49 19.72 -13.55
N ARG A 12 -22.31 18.72 -12.70
CA ARG A 12 -21.02 18.46 -12.09
C ARG A 12 -20.10 17.97 -13.21
N GLU A 13 -19.19 18.85 -13.60
CA GLU A 13 -18.09 18.53 -14.47
C GLU A 13 -17.28 17.40 -13.81
N ILE A 14 -17.34 16.20 -14.41
CA ILE A 14 -16.51 15.07 -14.00
C ILE A 14 -15.10 15.39 -14.49
N VAL A 15 -14.29 16.02 -13.64
CA VAL A 15 -12.85 16.16 -13.91
C VAL A 15 -12.30 14.73 -13.97
N PRO A 16 -11.74 14.30 -15.12
CA PRO A 16 -11.12 12.99 -15.20
C PRO A 16 -10.00 12.94 -14.15
N ALA A 17 -10.06 11.97 -13.24
CA ALA A 17 -8.99 11.74 -12.28
C ALA A 17 -7.68 11.63 -13.04
N THR A 18 -6.78 12.57 -12.84
CA THR A 18 -5.45 12.56 -13.42
C THR A 18 -4.80 11.26 -12.96
N LYS A 19 -4.57 10.34 -13.90
CA LYS A 19 -3.99 9.03 -13.63
C LYS A 19 -2.60 9.29 -13.03
N SER A 20 -2.49 9.21 -11.71
CA SER A 20 -1.21 9.40 -11.02
C SER A 20 -0.25 8.35 -11.56
N LEU A 21 0.86 8.81 -12.11
CA LEU A 21 1.89 7.93 -12.67
C LEU A 21 2.78 7.42 -11.54
N ALA A 22 3.28 6.18 -11.67
CA ALA A 22 4.31 5.69 -10.77
C ALA A 22 5.53 6.61 -10.84
N ARG A 23 6.22 6.76 -9.72
CA ARG A 23 7.43 7.58 -9.60
C ARG A 23 8.63 6.68 -9.36
N VAL A 24 9.74 6.98 -10.03
CA VAL A 24 11.04 6.36 -9.75
C VAL A 24 12.00 7.43 -9.29
N SER A 25 12.64 7.20 -8.16
CA SER A 25 13.65 8.10 -7.57
C SER A 25 14.96 7.35 -7.34
N SER A 26 16.09 7.97 -7.69
CA SER A 26 17.40 7.49 -7.24
C SER A 26 17.57 7.84 -5.76
N ILE A 27 17.84 6.85 -4.91
CA ILE A 27 18.07 7.04 -3.48
C ILE A 27 19.51 6.69 -3.07
N GLY A 28 20.36 6.48 -4.05
CA GLY A 28 21.80 6.18 -3.90
C GLY A 28 22.41 5.90 -5.25
N ALA A 29 23.73 5.73 -5.32
CA ALA A 29 24.44 5.50 -6.57
C ALA A 29 23.97 4.24 -7.33
N ARG A 30 23.48 3.22 -6.60
CA ARG A 30 23.05 1.93 -7.16
C ARG A 30 21.61 1.59 -6.81
N SER A 31 20.88 2.49 -6.17
CA SER A 31 19.58 2.18 -5.58
C SER A 31 18.49 3.09 -6.14
N PHE A 32 17.40 2.49 -6.59
CA PHE A 32 16.25 3.18 -7.14
C PHE A 32 14.98 2.70 -6.44
N LEU A 33 14.13 3.65 -6.08
CA LEU A 33 12.84 3.39 -5.45
C LEU A 33 11.73 3.70 -6.47
N LEU A 34 10.93 2.68 -6.80
CA LEU A 34 9.68 2.86 -7.52
C LEU A 34 8.53 2.93 -6.51
N GLU A 35 7.71 3.95 -6.62
CA GLU A 35 6.51 4.15 -5.81
C GLU A 35 5.28 4.04 -6.70
N ALA A 36 4.34 3.18 -6.31
CA ALA A 36 3.07 3.06 -7.01
C ALA A 36 2.22 4.32 -6.82
N PRO A 37 1.40 4.71 -7.80
CA PRO A 37 0.49 5.84 -7.65
C PRO A 37 -0.68 5.49 -6.73
N GLY A 38 -1.23 6.52 -6.06
CA GLY A 38 -2.42 6.41 -5.23
C GLY A 38 -2.14 5.99 -3.79
N ASP A 39 -3.18 5.48 -3.15
CA ASP A 39 -3.15 5.10 -1.74
C ASP A 39 -2.58 3.70 -1.52
N PHE A 40 -2.36 3.35 -0.24
CA PHE A 40 -1.96 2.00 0.16
C PHE A 40 -3.11 1.02 -0.02
N ASP A 41 -3.25 0.45 -1.21
CA ASP A 41 -4.28 -0.53 -1.51
C ASP A 41 -3.72 -1.88 -2.00
N LEU A 42 -4.58 -2.89 -1.98
CA LEU A 42 -4.20 -4.24 -2.38
C LEU A 42 -3.92 -4.35 -3.89
N VAL A 43 -4.55 -3.52 -4.72
CA VAL A 43 -4.37 -3.57 -6.18
C VAL A 43 -2.97 -3.06 -6.53
N ALA A 44 -2.57 -1.92 -5.97
CA ALA A 44 -1.22 -1.38 -6.10
C ALA A 44 -0.17 -2.36 -5.56
N GLN A 45 -0.42 -2.93 -4.37
CA GLN A 45 0.49 -3.89 -3.76
C GLN A 45 0.66 -5.16 -4.60
N ARG A 46 -0.40 -5.70 -5.18
CA ARG A 46 -0.32 -6.86 -6.09
C ARG A 46 0.51 -6.56 -7.34
N ARG A 47 0.46 -5.33 -7.86
CA ARG A 47 1.33 -4.91 -8.97
C ARG A 47 2.79 -4.77 -8.54
N ILE A 48 3.07 -4.28 -7.33
CA ILE A 48 4.43 -4.24 -6.76
C ILE A 48 5.00 -5.65 -6.64
N TRP A 49 4.23 -6.61 -6.14
CA TRP A 49 4.69 -8.01 -6.09
C TRP A 49 4.94 -8.60 -7.47
N ALA A 50 4.08 -8.30 -8.46
CA ALA A 50 4.27 -8.72 -9.84
C ALA A 50 5.55 -8.10 -10.43
N LEU A 51 5.76 -6.81 -10.21
CA LEU A 51 6.98 -6.12 -10.64
C LEU A 51 8.22 -6.73 -10.01
N SER A 52 8.21 -6.97 -8.69
CA SER A 52 9.30 -7.64 -7.97
C SER A 52 9.63 -9.01 -8.59
N GLN A 53 8.60 -9.80 -8.96
CA GLN A 53 8.82 -11.07 -9.65
C GLN A 53 9.40 -10.91 -11.07
N THR A 54 9.07 -9.83 -11.76
CA THR A 54 9.60 -9.54 -13.10
C THR A 54 11.06 -9.12 -13.04
N VAL A 55 11.40 -8.21 -12.12
CA VAL A 55 12.76 -7.64 -12.06
C VAL A 55 13.76 -8.56 -11.39
N LYS A 56 13.34 -9.55 -10.61
CA LYS A 56 14.25 -10.46 -9.89
C LYS A 56 15.23 -11.20 -10.83
N ASP A 57 14.83 -11.40 -12.09
CA ASP A 57 15.63 -12.11 -13.09
C ASP A 57 16.52 -11.15 -13.90
N TRP A 58 16.56 -9.87 -13.56
CA TRP A 58 17.50 -8.94 -14.20
C TRP A 58 18.93 -9.23 -13.74
N ALA A 59 19.80 -9.55 -14.71
CA ALA A 59 21.15 -10.01 -14.43
C ALA A 59 22.04 -8.98 -13.71
N ASP A 60 21.71 -7.70 -13.84
CA ASP A 60 22.43 -6.57 -13.26
C ASP A 60 21.94 -6.16 -11.86
N LEU A 61 20.84 -6.76 -11.37
CA LEU A 61 20.37 -6.51 -9.99
C LEU A 61 21.15 -7.36 -8.96
N ALA A 62 21.46 -6.72 -7.83
CA ALA A 62 21.89 -7.38 -6.61
C ALA A 62 20.69 -7.81 -5.78
N GLU A 63 19.72 -6.92 -5.61
CA GLU A 63 18.53 -7.17 -4.80
C GLU A 63 17.31 -6.41 -5.34
N ASN A 64 16.12 -6.92 -5.04
CA ASN A 64 14.89 -6.17 -5.12
C ASN A 64 14.05 -6.43 -3.86
N ILE A 65 13.53 -5.37 -3.25
CA ILE A 65 12.87 -5.41 -1.95
C ILE A 65 11.50 -4.75 -2.09
N PRO A 66 10.41 -5.54 -2.14
CA PRO A 66 9.07 -5.00 -2.15
C PRO A 66 8.68 -4.47 -0.76
N GLY A 67 8.29 -3.21 -0.70
CA GLY A 67 7.77 -2.54 0.47
C GLY A 67 6.26 -2.34 0.41
N MET A 68 5.76 -1.33 1.14
CA MET A 68 4.36 -0.91 1.14
C MET A 68 4.08 -0.06 -0.11
N THR A 69 3.47 -0.66 -1.13
CA THR A 69 3.18 -0.05 -2.44
C THR A 69 4.40 0.57 -3.14
N ASN A 70 5.58 0.09 -2.83
CA ASN A 70 6.83 0.50 -3.46
C ASN A 70 7.77 -0.69 -3.68
N LEU A 71 8.79 -0.48 -4.52
CA LEU A 71 9.83 -1.46 -4.79
C LEU A 71 11.19 -0.76 -4.80
N LEU A 72 12.06 -1.18 -3.90
CA LEU A 72 13.46 -0.83 -3.93
C LEU A 72 14.23 -1.82 -4.80
N VAL A 73 14.99 -1.32 -5.77
CA VAL A 73 15.94 -2.13 -6.55
C VAL A 73 17.35 -1.66 -6.29
N ILE A 74 18.28 -2.61 -6.16
CA ILE A 74 19.70 -2.35 -5.91
C ILE A 74 20.50 -3.04 -7.00
N PHE A 75 21.27 -2.26 -7.76
CA PHE A 75 22.12 -2.78 -8.83
C PHE A 75 23.45 -3.30 -8.26
N LYS A 76 24.07 -4.27 -8.94
CA LYS A 76 25.39 -4.79 -8.60
C LYS A 76 26.47 -3.73 -8.72
N GLU A 77 26.39 -2.95 -9.81
CA GLU A 77 27.30 -1.85 -10.11
C GLU A 77 26.51 -0.53 -10.25
N THR A 78 27.19 0.59 -10.18
CA THR A 78 26.57 1.89 -10.45
C THR A 78 26.16 1.96 -11.93
N PRO A 79 24.89 2.14 -12.26
CA PRO A 79 24.46 2.30 -13.65
C PRO A 79 25.10 3.53 -14.30
N GLU A 80 25.60 3.35 -15.52
CA GLU A 80 26.20 4.44 -16.30
C GLU A 80 25.15 5.47 -16.73
N ASP A 81 23.91 5.00 -16.97
CA ASP A 81 22.78 5.86 -17.36
C ASP A 81 21.60 5.65 -16.39
N PRO A 82 21.46 6.51 -15.37
CA PRO A 82 20.34 6.47 -14.43
C PRO A 82 18.97 6.71 -15.09
N ASP A 83 18.89 7.50 -16.16
CA ASP A 83 17.62 7.79 -16.84
C ASP A 83 17.12 6.56 -17.61
N ALA A 84 18.04 5.76 -18.17
CA ALA A 84 17.70 4.48 -18.76
C ALA A 84 17.16 3.50 -17.71
N VAL A 85 17.69 3.51 -16.47
CA VAL A 85 17.15 2.71 -15.36
C VAL A 85 15.73 3.13 -15.02
N VAL A 86 15.49 4.44 -14.88
CA VAL A 86 14.15 4.98 -14.62
C VAL A 86 13.17 4.54 -15.69
N SER A 87 13.54 4.69 -16.96
CA SER A 87 12.69 4.29 -18.10
C SER A 87 12.39 2.80 -18.09
N ARG A 88 13.38 1.95 -17.84
CA ARG A 88 13.24 0.49 -17.74
C ARG A 88 12.33 0.06 -16.60
N LEU A 89 12.42 0.71 -15.44
CA LEU A 89 11.55 0.42 -14.30
C LEU A 89 10.11 0.86 -14.55
N LEU A 90 9.89 2.03 -15.16
CA LEU A 90 8.56 2.49 -15.54
C LEU A 90 7.92 1.59 -16.60
N GLU A 91 8.66 1.16 -17.60
CA GLU A 91 8.19 0.19 -18.59
C GLU A 91 7.82 -1.15 -17.93
N ALA A 92 8.66 -1.66 -17.05
CA ALA A 92 8.37 -2.89 -16.30
C ALA A 92 7.11 -2.73 -15.43
N TRP A 93 6.89 -1.57 -14.81
CA TRP A 93 5.69 -1.25 -14.07
C TRP A 93 4.44 -1.23 -14.95
N GLU A 94 4.49 -0.60 -16.13
CA GLU A 94 3.34 -0.54 -17.06
C GLU A 94 2.96 -1.95 -17.56
N ASN A 95 3.93 -2.85 -17.67
CA ASN A 95 3.72 -4.23 -18.07
C ASN A 95 3.35 -5.16 -16.89
N ALA A 96 3.58 -4.75 -15.65
CA ALA A 96 3.27 -5.55 -14.47
C ALA A 96 1.76 -5.76 -14.32
N ARG A 97 1.31 -7.00 -14.45
CA ARG A 97 -0.07 -7.39 -14.17
C ARG A 97 -0.21 -7.74 -12.71
N SER A 98 -1.33 -7.33 -12.10
CA SER A 98 -1.65 -7.72 -10.73
C SER A 98 -1.63 -9.24 -10.57
N ILE A 99 -0.91 -9.72 -9.56
CA ILE A 99 -0.88 -11.14 -9.21
C ILE A 99 -1.55 -11.38 -7.87
N ASP A 100 -2.19 -12.53 -7.72
CA ASP A 100 -2.70 -12.98 -6.41
C ASP A 100 -1.75 -14.02 -5.85
N LEU A 101 -0.94 -13.60 -4.89
CA LEU A 101 -0.06 -14.52 -4.17
C LEU A 101 -0.91 -15.38 -3.23
N LYS A 102 -0.92 -16.68 -3.46
CA LYS A 102 -1.53 -17.64 -2.55
C LYS A 102 -0.70 -17.69 -1.27
N GLY A 103 -1.28 -17.18 -0.19
CA GLY A 103 -0.69 -17.23 1.16
C GLY A 103 -1.43 -18.24 2.05
N LYS A 104 -0.84 -18.48 3.23
CA LYS A 104 -1.52 -19.19 4.32
C LYS A 104 -2.31 -18.17 5.15
N THR A 105 -3.52 -18.51 5.53
CA THR A 105 -4.23 -17.81 6.62
C THR A 105 -3.77 -18.40 7.94
N ILE A 106 -3.36 -17.55 8.86
CA ILE A 106 -2.90 -17.93 10.20
C ILE A 106 -3.79 -17.20 11.20
N GLU A 107 -4.39 -17.93 12.10
CA GLU A 107 -5.10 -17.33 13.23
C GLU A 107 -4.11 -17.03 14.34
N ILE A 108 -4.08 -15.76 14.78
CA ILE A 108 -3.21 -15.30 15.86
C ILE A 108 -4.12 -14.97 17.05
N PRO A 109 -4.03 -15.70 18.17
CA PRO A 109 -4.78 -15.36 19.37
C PRO A 109 -4.31 -14.04 19.95
N VAL A 110 -5.25 -13.12 20.22
CA VAL A 110 -4.97 -11.79 20.78
C VAL A 110 -5.72 -11.64 22.10
N HIS A 111 -5.00 -11.22 23.13
CA HIS A 111 -5.59 -10.90 24.43
C HIS A 111 -5.90 -9.40 24.51
N TYR A 112 -7.18 -9.07 24.70
CA TYR A 112 -7.66 -7.69 24.83
C TYR A 112 -8.08 -7.42 26.27
N GLY A 113 -7.16 -6.97 27.11
CA GLY A 113 -7.56 -6.60 28.47
C GLY A 113 -6.40 -6.53 29.47
N GLY A 114 -6.71 -6.05 30.65
CA GLY A 114 -5.77 -5.89 31.74
C GLY A 114 -4.56 -5.03 31.38
N GLU A 115 -3.41 -5.42 31.83
CA GLU A 115 -2.13 -4.72 31.59
C GLU A 115 -1.67 -4.71 30.13
N TYR A 116 -2.28 -5.55 29.27
CA TYR A 116 -1.94 -5.63 27.84
C TYR A 116 -2.76 -4.71 26.94
N ALA A 117 -3.78 -4.05 27.47
CA ALA A 117 -4.68 -3.17 26.73
C ALA A 117 -4.45 -1.68 27.04
N THR A 118 -3.20 -1.26 27.11
CA THR A 118 -2.78 0.08 27.52
C THR A 118 -3.37 1.18 26.64
N ASP A 119 -3.46 0.92 25.33
CA ASP A 119 -3.92 1.91 24.34
C ASP A 119 -5.42 1.85 24.06
N LEU A 120 -6.11 0.80 24.53
CA LEU A 120 -7.54 0.60 24.27
C LEU A 120 -8.43 1.77 24.75
N PRO A 121 -8.22 2.34 25.95
CA PRO A 121 -9.01 3.49 26.39
C PRO A 121 -8.84 4.71 25.47
N ALA A 122 -7.60 5.02 25.08
CA ALA A 122 -7.31 6.14 24.19
C ALA A 122 -7.95 5.94 22.80
N LEU A 123 -7.92 4.70 22.29
CA LEU A 123 -8.56 4.36 21.03
C LEU A 123 -10.09 4.48 21.11
N CYS A 124 -10.70 4.09 22.21
CA CYS A 124 -12.14 4.27 22.43
C CYS A 124 -12.51 5.76 22.47
N ASP A 125 -11.74 6.57 23.17
CA ASP A 125 -11.96 8.02 23.25
C ASP A 125 -11.85 8.70 21.89
N LEU A 126 -10.83 8.33 21.09
CA LEU A 126 -10.61 8.90 19.75
C LEU A 126 -11.66 8.44 18.73
N SER A 127 -12.05 7.17 18.76
CA SER A 127 -13.00 6.60 17.81
C SER A 127 -14.46 6.85 18.18
N GLY A 128 -14.75 7.17 19.44
CA GLY A 128 -16.10 7.24 19.97
C GLY A 128 -16.80 5.88 20.08
N LEU A 129 -16.05 4.79 19.99
CA LEU A 129 -16.55 3.43 20.07
C LEU A 129 -16.34 2.86 21.48
N SER A 130 -17.20 1.91 21.87
CA SER A 130 -16.97 1.13 23.08
C SER A 130 -15.79 0.17 22.90
N ASP A 131 -15.17 -0.23 24.02
CA ASP A 131 -14.12 -1.25 24.03
C ASP A 131 -14.52 -2.55 23.32
N ARG A 132 -15.76 -2.98 23.55
CA ARG A 132 -16.35 -4.16 22.92
C ARG A 132 -16.44 -4.03 21.38
N GLU A 133 -16.80 -2.84 20.89
CA GLU A 133 -16.87 -2.57 19.45
C GLU A 133 -15.50 -2.50 18.82
N VAL A 134 -14.54 -1.83 19.46
CA VAL A 134 -13.15 -1.79 19.00
C VAL A 134 -12.58 -3.18 18.90
N VAL A 135 -12.72 -3.99 19.95
CA VAL A 135 -12.24 -5.36 19.96
C VAL A 135 -12.90 -6.18 18.85
N ARG A 136 -14.24 -6.07 18.70
CA ARG A 136 -14.95 -6.78 17.64
C ARG A 136 -14.46 -6.42 16.24
N ILE A 137 -14.33 -5.11 15.95
CA ILE A 137 -13.85 -4.61 14.66
C ILE A 137 -12.44 -5.13 14.37
N HIS A 138 -11.56 -5.08 15.37
CA HIS A 138 -10.19 -5.50 15.20
C HIS A 138 -10.06 -7.01 14.96
N HIS A 139 -10.74 -7.86 15.76
CA HIS A 139 -10.56 -9.31 15.65
C HIS A 139 -11.33 -9.96 14.48
N GLU A 140 -12.43 -9.34 14.01
CA GLU A 140 -13.21 -9.85 12.86
C GLU A 140 -12.51 -9.52 11.51
N ALA A 141 -11.58 -8.60 11.50
CA ALA A 141 -10.87 -8.20 10.30
C ALA A 141 -9.88 -9.28 9.83
N THR A 142 -9.74 -9.41 8.52
CA THR A 142 -8.66 -10.20 7.92
C THR A 142 -7.53 -9.30 7.49
N TYR A 143 -6.38 -9.48 8.12
CA TYR A 143 -5.18 -8.73 7.82
C TYR A 143 -4.33 -9.44 6.78
N ARG A 144 -3.66 -8.67 5.93
CA ARG A 144 -2.75 -9.19 4.92
C ARG A 144 -1.37 -8.56 5.10
N VAL A 145 -0.34 -9.40 5.16
CA VAL A 145 1.05 -8.91 5.17
C VAL A 145 1.38 -8.34 3.79
N PHE A 146 1.69 -7.05 3.73
CA PHE A 146 2.12 -6.37 2.50
C PHE A 146 3.62 -6.41 2.33
N ALA A 147 4.37 -6.22 3.41
CA ALA A 147 5.82 -6.24 3.41
C ALA A 147 6.34 -6.80 4.73
N LEU A 148 7.57 -7.26 4.73
CA LEU A 148 8.27 -7.68 5.92
C LEU A 148 9.08 -6.50 6.49
N GLY A 149 9.05 -6.35 7.81
CA GLY A 149 9.86 -5.37 8.51
C GLY A 149 11.29 -5.85 8.75
N SER A 150 12.09 -5.00 9.38
CA SER A 150 13.51 -5.27 9.68
C SER A 150 13.72 -6.29 10.79
N ALA A 151 12.72 -6.50 11.66
CA ALA A 151 12.79 -7.47 12.74
C ALA A 151 12.12 -8.79 12.35
N PRO A 152 12.64 -9.94 12.76
CA PRO A 152 12.01 -11.23 12.54
C PRO A 152 10.57 -11.25 13.11
N GLY A 153 9.61 -11.69 12.30
CA GLY A 153 8.20 -11.74 12.69
C GLY A 153 7.45 -10.42 12.59
N PHE A 154 8.11 -9.30 12.26
CA PHE A 154 7.45 -8.03 12.05
C PHE A 154 6.93 -7.91 10.61
N GLY A 155 5.62 -7.86 10.45
CA GLY A 155 4.96 -7.68 9.16
C GLY A 155 4.18 -6.37 9.12
N TYR A 156 4.30 -5.64 8.02
CA TYR A 156 3.41 -4.53 7.73
C TYR A 156 2.08 -5.07 7.22
N LEU A 157 1.01 -4.78 7.95
CA LEU A 157 -0.32 -5.33 7.71
C LEU A 157 -1.24 -4.31 7.05
N HIS A 158 -2.02 -4.79 6.11
CA HIS A 158 -3.15 -4.06 5.52
C HIS A 158 -4.46 -4.74 5.93
N GLY A 159 -5.54 -3.97 6.10
CA GLY A 159 -6.87 -4.48 6.41
C GLY A 159 -7.44 -3.98 7.72
N LEU A 160 -6.76 -3.05 8.40
CA LEU A 160 -7.34 -2.37 9.56
C LEU A 160 -8.57 -1.56 9.12
N ASP A 161 -9.61 -1.59 9.92
CA ASP A 161 -10.83 -0.81 9.68
C ASP A 161 -10.57 0.69 9.95
N PRO A 162 -10.94 1.59 9.04
CA PRO A 162 -10.70 3.03 9.22
C PRO A 162 -11.32 3.64 10.48
N ARG A 163 -12.36 3.03 11.03
CA ARG A 163 -13.00 3.49 12.27
C ARG A 163 -12.10 3.40 13.51
N ILE A 164 -11.07 2.59 13.44
CA ILE A 164 -10.10 2.38 14.52
C ILE A 164 -8.66 2.76 14.10
N TYR A 165 -8.53 3.67 13.11
CA TYR A 165 -7.24 4.28 12.82
C TYR A 165 -6.87 5.25 13.93
N MET A 166 -5.63 5.17 14.39
CA MET A 166 -5.02 6.18 15.25
C MET A 166 -4.03 7.01 14.41
N PRO A 167 -3.97 8.34 14.64
CA PRO A 167 -3.02 9.24 14.00
C PRO A 167 -1.58 8.95 14.44
#